data_ee4fdb533facd3ea84c890122f1f675a
#
_entry.id   ee4fdb533facd3ea84c890122f1f675a
#
_cell.length_a   1.000
_cell.length_b   1.000
_cell.length_c   1.000
_cell.angle_alpha   90.00
_cell.angle_beta   90.00
_cell.angle_gamma   90.00
#
_symmetry.space_group_name_H-M   'P 1'
#
loop_
_entity.id
_entity.type
_entity.pdbx_description
1 polymer ?
#
loop_
_entity_poly.entity_id
_entity_poly.type
_entity_poly.pdbx_seq_one_letter_code
_entity_poly.pdbx_strand_id
1 'polypeptide(L)'
;MRIGIVGGTGKEGAGLGLRWAQAGHEVIIGSRDPERARAKAAELAASAPGSRVDGKSNREAAAAADVVVLTVPATGLATTLPELREVCRGKIVVSTVVPLTFGGGRLFTPPPQGSAAEEAQEILGPEARVVASFHHIAAHELAAGDHAIECDLLLCGGDAPAKKLVTELGASMGLRAVDVGPLTNAGPLEGITVVLATINRRYKLKNSGIKITGLP
;
A
#
# COMPACT_ATOMS: atom_id res chain seq x y z
N MET A 1 7.77 -1.93 14.53
CA MET A 1 6.44 -2.60 14.46
C MET A 1 6.47 -3.70 13.42
N ARG A 2 5.49 -4.61 13.42
CA ARG A 2 5.35 -5.67 12.43
C ARG A 2 4.36 -5.24 11.35
N ILE A 3 4.81 -5.27 10.08
CA ILE A 3 4.02 -4.85 8.92
C ILE A 3 3.74 -6.07 8.05
N GLY A 4 2.49 -6.48 7.91
CA GLY A 4 2.08 -7.60 7.06
C GLY A 4 1.59 -7.10 5.71
N ILE A 5 2.26 -7.49 4.63
CA ILE A 5 1.96 -7.02 3.28
C ILE A 5 1.23 -8.12 2.50
N VAL A 6 -0.09 -8.00 2.40
CA VAL A 6 -0.95 -8.92 1.65
C VAL A 6 -0.76 -8.70 0.14
N GLY A 7 -0.35 -9.74 -0.58
CA GLY A 7 0.07 -9.63 -1.99
C GLY A 7 1.48 -9.07 -2.16
N GLY A 8 2.30 -9.11 -1.13
CA GLY A 8 3.62 -8.46 -1.03
C GLY A 8 4.69 -8.94 -2.02
N THR A 9 4.43 -9.97 -2.82
CA THR A 9 5.36 -10.44 -3.87
C THR A 9 5.31 -9.60 -5.15
N GLY A 10 4.34 -8.68 -5.28
CA GLY A 10 4.25 -7.73 -6.38
C GLY A 10 5.27 -6.58 -6.26
N LYS A 11 5.44 -5.79 -7.34
CA LYS A 11 6.41 -4.68 -7.37
C LYS A 11 6.16 -3.64 -6.27
N GLU A 12 4.90 -3.25 -6.07
CA GLU A 12 4.50 -2.29 -5.05
C GLU A 12 4.77 -2.83 -3.64
N GLY A 13 4.24 -4.03 -3.34
CA GLY A 13 4.40 -4.64 -2.03
C GLY A 13 5.85 -4.96 -1.68
N ALA A 14 6.65 -5.43 -2.63
CA ALA A 14 8.08 -5.67 -2.44
C ALA A 14 8.85 -4.36 -2.20
N GLY A 15 8.54 -3.30 -2.95
CA GLY A 15 9.16 -1.99 -2.78
C GLY A 15 8.85 -1.37 -1.42
N LEU A 16 7.59 -1.36 -0.99
CA LEU A 16 7.18 -0.92 0.35
C LEU A 16 7.87 -1.76 1.43
N GLY A 17 7.89 -3.09 1.25
CA GLY A 17 8.56 -4.00 2.17
C GLY A 17 10.05 -3.72 2.32
N LEU A 18 10.75 -3.43 1.23
CA LEU A 18 12.17 -3.06 1.24
C LEU A 18 12.40 -1.77 2.05
N ARG A 19 11.65 -0.72 1.76
CA ARG A 19 11.80 0.58 2.44
C ARG A 19 11.51 0.48 3.93
N TRP A 20 10.46 -0.23 4.34
CA TRP A 20 10.17 -0.42 5.76
C TRP A 20 11.18 -1.33 6.45
N ALA A 21 11.68 -2.36 5.78
CA ALA A 21 12.76 -3.18 6.30
C ALA A 21 14.04 -2.37 6.56
N GLN A 22 14.42 -1.49 5.62
CA GLN A 22 15.54 -0.54 5.77
C GLN A 22 15.31 0.47 6.90
N ALA A 23 14.06 0.88 7.12
CA ALA A 23 13.66 1.75 8.24
C ALA A 23 13.59 1.02 9.60
N GLY A 24 13.96 -0.27 9.67
CA GLY A 24 14.02 -1.05 10.91
C GLY A 24 12.70 -1.66 11.36
N HIS A 25 11.68 -1.69 10.51
CA HIS A 25 10.46 -2.42 10.79
C HIS A 25 10.62 -3.92 10.51
N GLU A 26 9.85 -4.75 11.19
CA GLU A 26 9.70 -6.17 10.89
C GLU A 26 8.66 -6.33 9.78
N VAL A 27 9.05 -6.92 8.66
CA VAL A 27 8.19 -7.04 7.47
C VAL A 27 7.81 -8.49 7.23
N ILE A 28 6.53 -8.75 6.99
CA ILE A 28 6.00 -10.07 6.68
C ILE A 28 5.36 -10.01 5.29
N ILE A 29 6.02 -10.61 4.32
CA ILE A 29 5.53 -10.71 2.95
C ILE A 29 4.46 -11.79 2.88
N GLY A 30 3.24 -11.40 2.52
CA GLY A 30 2.11 -12.29 2.30
C GLY A 30 1.95 -12.65 0.82
N SER A 31 1.58 -13.89 0.56
CA SER A 31 1.21 -14.38 -0.78
C SER A 31 0.15 -15.48 -0.68
N ARG A 32 -0.59 -15.73 -1.77
CA ARG A 32 -1.40 -16.94 -1.92
C ARG A 32 -0.54 -18.21 -1.98
N ASP A 33 0.70 -18.07 -2.42
CA ASP A 33 1.72 -19.11 -2.43
C ASP A 33 2.81 -18.74 -1.40
N PRO A 34 2.89 -19.45 -0.25
CA PRO A 34 3.85 -19.18 0.81
C PRO A 34 5.32 -19.36 0.38
N GLU A 35 5.61 -20.24 -0.58
CA GLU A 35 6.97 -20.42 -1.09
C GLU A 35 7.43 -19.17 -1.84
N ARG A 36 6.57 -18.58 -2.67
CA ARG A 36 6.84 -17.30 -3.33
C ARG A 36 7.04 -16.17 -2.32
N ALA A 37 6.30 -16.19 -1.22
CA ALA A 37 6.47 -15.20 -0.16
C ALA A 37 7.85 -15.36 0.52
N ARG A 38 8.27 -16.58 0.86
CA ARG A 38 9.58 -16.87 1.45
C ARG A 38 10.73 -16.49 0.52
N ALA A 39 10.63 -16.83 -0.76
CA ALA A 39 11.62 -16.45 -1.75
C ALA A 39 11.77 -14.92 -1.86
N LYS A 40 10.64 -14.18 -1.90
CA LYS A 40 10.66 -12.71 -1.93
C LYS A 40 11.20 -12.13 -0.63
N ALA A 41 10.86 -12.68 0.52
CA ALA A 41 11.39 -12.23 1.81
C ALA A 41 12.92 -12.39 1.89
N ALA A 42 13.46 -13.50 1.40
CA ALA A 42 14.91 -13.73 1.34
C ALA A 42 15.60 -12.73 0.41
N GLU A 43 15.01 -12.40 -0.75
CA GLU A 43 15.51 -11.37 -1.67
C GLU A 43 15.58 -9.99 -0.99
N LEU A 44 14.50 -9.60 -0.28
CA LEU A 44 14.46 -8.32 0.42
C LEU A 44 15.43 -8.26 1.58
N ALA A 45 15.56 -9.34 2.36
CA ALA A 45 16.53 -9.43 3.46
C ALA A 45 17.97 -9.30 2.95
N ALA A 46 18.29 -9.86 1.79
CA ALA A 46 19.59 -9.70 1.14
C ALA A 46 19.86 -8.26 0.70
N SER A 47 18.79 -7.54 0.30
CA SER A 47 18.87 -6.12 -0.11
C SER A 47 18.85 -5.13 1.06
N ALA A 48 18.49 -5.59 2.26
CA ALA A 48 18.47 -4.81 3.51
C ALA A 48 19.15 -5.58 4.64
N PRO A 49 20.50 -5.68 4.66
CA PRO A 49 21.23 -6.45 5.65
C PRO A 49 20.90 -6.05 7.10
N GLY A 50 20.67 -7.04 7.96
CA GLY A 50 20.28 -6.82 9.36
C GLY A 50 18.78 -6.60 9.59
N SER A 51 17.98 -6.49 8.52
CA SER A 51 16.52 -6.38 8.63
C SER A 51 15.84 -7.72 8.97
N ARG A 52 14.61 -7.62 9.49
CA ARG A 52 13.75 -8.78 9.77
C ARG A 52 12.64 -8.84 8.73
N VAL A 53 12.81 -9.74 7.75
CA VAL A 53 11.82 -9.99 6.71
C VAL A 53 11.47 -11.47 6.67
N ASP A 54 10.19 -11.81 6.77
CA ASP A 54 9.66 -13.17 6.72
C ASP A 54 8.63 -13.32 5.61
N GLY A 55 8.39 -14.53 5.14
CA GLY A 55 7.43 -14.86 4.09
C GLY A 55 6.39 -15.86 4.58
N LYS A 56 5.09 -15.54 4.42
CA LYS A 56 3.96 -16.34 4.90
C LYS A 56 2.80 -16.34 3.89
N SER A 57 1.75 -17.12 4.17
CA SER A 57 0.46 -16.91 3.49
C SER A 57 -0.10 -15.51 3.80
N ASN A 58 -1.01 -15.00 2.95
CA ASN A 58 -1.66 -13.71 3.17
C ASN A 58 -2.33 -13.63 4.55
N ARG A 59 -3.03 -14.69 4.94
CA ARG A 59 -3.74 -14.76 6.22
C ARG A 59 -2.78 -14.77 7.42
N GLU A 60 -1.71 -15.55 7.37
CA GLU A 60 -0.70 -15.59 8.42
C GLU A 60 0.07 -14.27 8.54
N ALA A 61 0.40 -13.63 7.41
CA ALA A 61 1.02 -12.32 7.40
C ALA A 61 0.12 -11.25 8.05
N ALA A 62 -1.16 -11.21 7.68
CA ALA A 62 -2.13 -10.31 8.28
C ALA A 62 -2.36 -10.61 9.78
N ALA A 63 -2.42 -11.89 10.18
CA ALA A 63 -2.63 -12.29 11.57
C ALA A 63 -1.47 -11.85 12.49
N ALA A 64 -0.22 -12.03 12.04
CA ALA A 64 0.99 -11.72 12.81
C ALA A 64 1.33 -10.22 12.86
N ALA A 65 0.72 -9.40 12.00
CA ALA A 65 1.05 -7.99 11.84
C ALA A 65 0.36 -7.08 12.87
N ASP A 66 1.00 -5.97 13.20
CA ASP A 66 0.42 -4.84 13.91
C ASP A 66 -0.37 -3.94 12.93
N VAL A 67 0.13 -3.83 11.68
CA VAL A 67 -0.49 -3.11 10.56
C VAL A 67 -0.51 -4.00 9.34
N VAL A 68 -1.64 -4.03 8.63
CA VAL A 68 -1.82 -4.80 7.38
C VAL A 68 -1.80 -3.85 6.20
N VAL A 69 -1.05 -4.19 5.14
CA VAL A 69 -0.97 -3.40 3.91
C VAL A 69 -1.49 -4.24 2.74
N LEU A 70 -2.46 -3.74 2.02
CA LEU A 70 -3.08 -4.41 0.87
C LEU A 70 -2.41 -3.95 -0.42
N THR A 71 -1.73 -4.88 -1.10
CA THR A 71 -1.06 -4.65 -2.39
C THR A 71 -1.51 -5.64 -3.46
N VAL A 72 -2.68 -6.26 -3.25
CA VAL A 72 -3.30 -7.15 -4.25
C VAL A 72 -3.89 -6.34 -5.40
N PRO A 73 -4.03 -6.91 -6.61
CA PRO A 73 -4.81 -6.27 -7.67
C PRO A 73 -6.25 -6.00 -7.22
N ALA A 74 -6.87 -4.92 -7.70
CA ALA A 74 -8.26 -4.56 -7.33
C ALA A 74 -9.23 -5.72 -7.58
N THR A 75 -9.08 -6.45 -8.69
CA THR A 75 -9.89 -7.64 -9.00
C THR A 75 -9.72 -8.79 -8.00
N GLY A 76 -8.72 -8.74 -7.15
CA GLY A 76 -8.44 -9.73 -6.10
C GLY A 76 -9.05 -9.38 -4.75
N LEU A 77 -9.60 -8.18 -4.54
CA LEU A 77 -10.15 -7.77 -3.23
C LEU A 77 -11.28 -8.69 -2.78
N ALA A 78 -12.30 -8.87 -3.61
CA ALA A 78 -13.46 -9.68 -3.29
C ALA A 78 -13.13 -11.16 -2.99
N THR A 79 -12.03 -11.68 -3.50
CA THR A 79 -11.59 -13.06 -3.25
C THR A 79 -10.61 -13.21 -2.09
N THR A 80 -9.81 -12.17 -1.81
CA THR A 80 -8.76 -12.24 -0.79
C THR A 80 -9.23 -11.74 0.58
N LEU A 81 -10.02 -10.65 0.62
CA LEU A 81 -10.34 -10.00 1.89
C LEU A 81 -11.33 -10.76 2.79
N PRO A 82 -12.28 -11.56 2.28
CA PRO A 82 -13.19 -12.30 3.16
C PRO A 82 -12.45 -13.23 4.15
N GLU A 83 -11.37 -13.89 3.72
CA GLU A 83 -10.56 -14.76 4.58
C GLU A 83 -9.72 -13.98 5.61
N LEU A 84 -9.51 -12.67 5.39
CA LEU A 84 -8.74 -11.81 6.27
C LEU A 84 -9.59 -11.06 7.29
N ARG A 85 -10.91 -11.04 7.14
CA ARG A 85 -11.84 -10.26 7.96
C ARG A 85 -11.58 -10.44 9.46
N GLU A 86 -11.52 -11.68 9.93
CA GLU A 86 -11.32 -11.98 11.36
C GLU A 86 -9.95 -11.53 11.87
N VAL A 87 -8.89 -11.75 11.08
CA VAL A 87 -7.52 -11.39 11.49
C VAL A 87 -7.23 -9.90 11.37
N CYS A 88 -8.08 -9.15 10.65
CA CYS A 88 -7.99 -7.69 10.52
C CYS A 88 -8.86 -6.92 11.54
N ARG A 89 -9.67 -7.61 12.36
CA ARG A 89 -10.49 -6.95 13.40
C ARG A 89 -9.62 -6.13 14.35
N GLY A 90 -10.00 -4.87 14.55
CA GLY A 90 -9.28 -3.93 15.40
C GLY A 90 -7.94 -3.45 14.85
N LYS A 91 -7.52 -3.93 13.66
CA LYS A 91 -6.25 -3.52 13.06
C LYS A 91 -6.39 -2.33 12.12
N ILE A 92 -5.28 -1.66 11.91
CA ILE A 92 -5.14 -0.67 10.85
C ILE A 92 -4.81 -1.41 9.56
N VAL A 93 -5.56 -1.08 8.51
CA VAL A 93 -5.39 -1.67 7.17
C VAL A 93 -5.11 -0.56 6.18
N VAL A 94 -3.93 -0.56 5.59
CA VAL A 94 -3.52 0.41 4.57
C VAL A 94 -3.87 -0.15 3.19
N SER A 95 -4.74 0.52 2.45
CA SER A 95 -5.04 0.16 1.06
C SER A 95 -4.15 0.97 0.12
N THR A 96 -3.34 0.27 -0.68
CA THR A 96 -2.59 0.85 -1.80
C THR A 96 -3.25 0.51 -3.14
N VAL A 97 -4.42 -0.10 -3.09
CA VAL A 97 -5.09 -0.67 -4.26
C VAL A 97 -5.70 0.42 -5.13
N VAL A 98 -5.51 0.30 -6.44
CA VAL A 98 -6.13 1.19 -7.43
C VAL A 98 -6.86 0.34 -8.47
N PRO A 99 -8.15 0.60 -8.76
CA PRO A 99 -8.93 -0.14 -9.75
C PRO A 99 -8.56 0.29 -11.17
N LEU A 100 -7.36 -0.10 -11.61
CA LEU A 100 -6.83 0.17 -12.94
C LEU A 100 -7.24 -0.93 -13.92
N THR A 101 -7.71 -0.52 -15.11
CA THR A 101 -8.02 -1.41 -16.22
C THR A 101 -7.16 -1.03 -17.42
N PHE A 102 -6.25 -1.92 -17.81
CA PHE A 102 -5.42 -1.72 -18.99
C PHE A 102 -6.06 -2.40 -20.21
N GLY A 103 -6.00 -1.74 -21.38
CA GLY A 103 -6.44 -2.34 -22.64
C GLY A 103 -7.84 -1.93 -23.13
N GLY A 104 -8.55 -1.02 -22.46
CA GLY A 104 -9.88 -0.59 -22.88
C GLY A 104 -10.22 0.84 -22.49
N GLY A 105 -9.96 1.83 -23.29
CA GLY A 105 -10.45 3.21 -23.20
C GLY A 105 -10.38 3.95 -21.84
N ARG A 106 -11.01 3.44 -20.80
CA ARG A 106 -11.02 4.03 -19.46
C ARG A 106 -10.04 3.30 -18.55
N LEU A 107 -9.00 4.00 -18.07
CA LEU A 107 -7.97 3.42 -17.20
C LEU A 107 -8.43 3.25 -15.74
N PHE A 108 -9.36 4.06 -15.27
CA PHE A 108 -9.87 4.04 -13.89
C PHE A 108 -11.37 3.77 -13.89
N THR A 109 -11.77 2.69 -13.24
CA THR A 109 -13.18 2.34 -13.06
C THR A 109 -13.38 1.98 -11.59
N PRO A 110 -13.85 2.93 -10.76
CA PRO A 110 -14.09 2.66 -9.35
C PRO A 110 -15.19 1.60 -9.19
N PRO A 111 -15.13 0.78 -8.13
CA PRO A 111 -16.21 -0.13 -7.77
C PRO A 111 -17.45 0.65 -7.32
N PRO A 112 -18.62 -0.03 -7.15
CA PRO A 112 -19.86 0.61 -6.70
C PRO A 112 -19.73 1.38 -5.38
N GLN A 113 -18.80 0.99 -4.52
CA GLN A 113 -18.49 1.63 -3.24
C GLN A 113 -17.83 3.01 -3.40
N GLY A 114 -17.34 3.36 -4.60
CA GLY A 114 -16.69 4.63 -4.88
C GLY A 114 -15.16 4.53 -4.99
N SER A 115 -14.54 3.63 -4.25
CA SER A 115 -13.10 3.39 -4.24
C SER A 115 -12.74 1.95 -3.83
N ALA A 116 -11.55 1.48 -4.18
CA ALA A 116 -11.04 0.19 -3.72
C ALA A 116 -10.85 0.16 -2.19
N ALA A 117 -10.53 1.29 -1.58
CA ALA A 117 -10.40 1.39 -0.13
C ALA A 117 -11.75 1.31 0.59
N GLU A 118 -12.82 1.90 0.03
CA GLU A 118 -14.19 1.77 0.57
C GLU A 118 -14.71 0.34 0.38
N GLU A 119 -14.44 -0.30 -0.76
CA GLU A 119 -14.73 -1.73 -0.98
C GLU A 119 -14.01 -2.60 0.05
N ALA A 120 -12.73 -2.33 0.31
CA ALA A 120 -11.97 -3.05 1.33
C ALA A 120 -12.55 -2.85 2.73
N GLN A 121 -12.98 -1.63 3.08
CA GLN A 121 -13.63 -1.34 4.36
C GLN A 121 -14.95 -2.10 4.52
N GLU A 122 -15.77 -2.17 3.47
CA GLU A 122 -17.03 -2.90 3.49
C GLU A 122 -16.80 -4.40 3.70
N ILE A 123 -15.87 -5.02 2.94
CA ILE A 123 -15.57 -6.44 3.04
C ILE A 123 -14.99 -6.81 4.41
N LEU A 124 -14.05 -6.02 4.92
CA LEU A 124 -13.39 -6.27 6.21
C LEU A 124 -14.30 -5.96 7.41
N GLY A 125 -15.32 -5.13 7.21
CA GLY A 125 -16.28 -4.73 8.24
C GLY A 125 -15.81 -3.54 9.09
N PRO A 126 -16.69 -3.03 9.98
CA PRO A 126 -16.50 -1.76 10.67
C PRO A 126 -15.38 -1.77 11.72
N GLU A 127 -14.94 -2.94 12.17
CA GLU A 127 -13.87 -3.04 13.16
C GLU A 127 -12.46 -2.89 12.54
N ALA A 128 -12.30 -3.07 11.24
CA ALA A 128 -11.06 -2.74 10.54
C ALA A 128 -11.00 -1.21 10.32
N ARG A 129 -9.82 -0.62 10.51
CA ARG A 129 -9.61 0.82 10.34
C ARG A 129 -8.84 1.05 9.04
N VAL A 130 -9.58 1.24 7.93
CA VAL A 130 -8.96 1.38 6.61
C VAL A 130 -8.46 2.81 6.39
N VAL A 131 -7.23 2.91 5.87
CA VAL A 131 -6.59 4.15 5.40
C VAL A 131 -6.13 3.92 3.96
N ALA A 132 -6.54 4.77 3.04
CA ALA A 132 -6.04 4.75 1.66
C ALA A 132 -4.77 5.59 1.56
N SER A 133 -3.69 5.01 1.06
CA SER A 133 -2.40 5.70 0.93
C SER A 133 -1.41 4.92 0.05
N PHE A 134 -0.25 5.50 -0.26
CA PHE A 134 0.89 4.97 -1.02
C PHE A 134 0.65 4.67 -2.51
N HIS A 135 -0.56 4.51 -2.97
CA HIS A 135 -0.89 4.11 -4.35
C HIS A 135 -0.40 5.07 -5.44
N HIS A 136 -0.04 6.31 -5.11
CA HIS A 136 0.54 7.29 -6.05
C HIS A 136 2.08 7.36 -5.98
N ILE A 137 2.72 6.57 -5.10
CA ILE A 137 4.17 6.44 -5.05
C ILE A 137 4.61 5.44 -6.14
N ALA A 138 5.56 5.84 -6.97
CA ALA A 138 5.99 4.95 -8.03
C ALA A 138 6.74 3.71 -7.48
N ALA A 139 6.29 2.50 -7.83
CA ALA A 139 6.91 1.25 -7.38
C ALA A 139 8.41 1.17 -7.75
N HIS A 140 8.83 1.88 -8.83
CA HIS A 140 10.24 2.00 -9.20
C HIS A 140 11.06 2.75 -8.14
N GLU A 141 10.50 3.85 -7.60
CA GLU A 141 11.14 4.64 -6.54
C GLU A 141 11.25 3.85 -5.23
N LEU A 142 10.22 3.09 -4.90
CA LEU A 142 10.23 2.21 -3.74
C LEU A 142 11.32 1.14 -3.85
N ALA A 143 11.45 0.52 -5.04
CA ALA A 143 12.39 -0.58 -5.28
C ALA A 143 13.86 -0.13 -5.34
N ALA A 144 14.15 1.12 -5.65
CA ALA A 144 15.51 1.63 -5.74
C ALA A 144 16.21 1.69 -4.37
N GLY A 145 15.46 1.91 -3.29
CA GLY A 145 15.90 1.69 -1.88
C GLY A 145 16.91 2.68 -1.29
N ASP A 146 17.69 3.37 -2.10
CA ASP A 146 18.90 4.09 -1.69
C ASP A 146 18.83 5.62 -1.81
N HIS A 147 17.73 6.17 -2.27
CA HIS A 147 17.55 7.61 -2.45
C HIS A 147 16.25 8.13 -1.84
N ALA A 148 16.17 9.43 -1.61
CA ALA A 148 14.97 10.11 -1.15
C ALA A 148 13.89 10.09 -2.24
N ILE A 149 12.66 9.78 -1.85
CA ILE A 149 11.51 9.82 -2.75
C ILE A 149 10.98 11.25 -2.79
N GLU A 150 11.07 11.91 -3.93
CA GLU A 150 10.68 13.32 -4.08
C GLU A 150 9.19 13.52 -4.35
N CYS A 151 8.33 13.08 -3.43
CA CYS A 151 6.89 13.34 -3.48
C CYS A 151 6.30 13.42 -2.08
N ASP A 152 5.09 13.94 -1.95
CA ASP A 152 4.31 13.86 -0.72
C ASP A 152 3.52 12.57 -0.67
N LEU A 153 3.29 12.06 0.53
CA LEU A 153 2.40 10.92 0.78
C LEU A 153 1.00 11.44 1.10
N LEU A 154 0.08 11.31 0.17
CA LEU A 154 -1.32 11.64 0.41
C LEU A 154 -2.01 10.44 1.09
N LEU A 155 -2.84 10.73 2.09
CA LEU A 155 -3.59 9.70 2.80
C LEU A 155 -4.99 10.18 3.21
N CYS A 156 -5.95 9.27 3.25
CA CYS A 156 -7.28 9.55 3.78
C CYS A 156 -7.84 8.35 4.56
N GLY A 157 -8.73 8.61 5.51
CA GLY A 157 -9.32 7.58 6.36
C GLY A 157 -10.27 8.16 7.41
N GLY A 158 -11.13 7.31 7.99
CA GLY A 158 -12.09 7.72 8.99
C GLY A 158 -11.54 7.79 10.43
N ASP A 159 -10.42 7.13 10.71
CA ASP A 159 -9.85 7.00 12.06
C ASP A 159 -8.57 7.83 12.19
N ALA A 160 -8.58 8.85 13.06
CA ALA A 160 -7.46 9.76 13.23
C ALA A 160 -6.19 9.06 13.78
N PRO A 161 -6.25 8.16 14.77
CA PRO A 161 -5.12 7.36 15.19
C PRO A 161 -4.52 6.50 14.08
N ALA A 162 -5.36 5.90 13.21
CA ALA A 162 -4.88 5.13 12.08
C ALA A 162 -4.14 6.00 11.06
N LYS A 163 -4.68 7.18 10.73
CA LYS A 163 -4.00 8.15 9.85
C LYS A 163 -2.67 8.61 10.43
N LYS A 164 -2.60 8.87 11.72
CA LYS A 164 -1.34 9.23 12.39
C LYS A 164 -0.28 8.14 12.24
N LEU A 165 -0.66 6.87 12.44
CA LEU A 165 0.28 5.76 12.29
C LEU A 165 0.75 5.61 10.83
N VAL A 166 -0.12 5.80 9.85
CA VAL A 166 0.26 5.78 8.42
C VAL A 166 1.19 6.95 8.08
N THR A 167 0.98 8.12 8.70
CA THR A 167 1.90 9.26 8.62
C THR A 167 3.30 8.89 9.13
N GLU A 168 3.38 8.21 10.29
CA GLU A 168 4.66 7.74 10.86
C GLU A 168 5.34 6.71 9.96
N LEU A 169 4.57 5.80 9.33
CA LEU A 169 5.08 4.84 8.34
C LEU A 169 5.65 5.55 7.10
N GLY A 170 5.00 6.60 6.62
CA GLY A 170 5.51 7.43 5.53
C GLY A 170 6.79 8.18 5.94
N ALA A 171 6.78 8.79 7.12
CA ALA A 171 7.95 9.51 7.65
C ALA A 171 9.18 8.60 7.82
N SER A 172 8.98 7.33 8.19
CA SER A 172 10.08 6.34 8.29
C SER A 172 10.78 6.06 6.96
N MET A 173 10.13 6.40 5.84
CA MET A 173 10.70 6.34 4.48
C MET A 173 11.11 7.72 3.93
N GLY A 174 11.09 8.75 4.78
CA GLY A 174 11.42 10.12 4.39
C GLY A 174 10.32 10.88 3.66
N LEU A 175 9.07 10.40 3.65
CA LEU A 175 7.94 11.03 2.98
C LEU A 175 7.24 12.04 3.92
N ARG A 176 6.91 13.22 3.41
CA ARG A 176 5.99 14.16 4.06
C ARG A 176 4.55 13.71 3.80
N ALA A 177 3.82 13.41 4.87
CA ALA A 177 2.43 12.98 4.75
C ALA A 177 1.46 14.17 4.76
N VAL A 178 0.43 14.10 3.93
CA VAL A 178 -0.66 15.08 3.82
C VAL A 178 -1.99 14.36 3.98
N ASP A 179 -2.70 14.68 5.05
CA ASP A 179 -4.05 14.17 5.30
C ASP A 179 -5.07 14.88 4.41
N VAL A 180 -5.73 14.13 3.54
CA VAL A 180 -6.74 14.65 2.61
C VAL A 180 -8.18 14.31 3.04
N GLY A 181 -8.39 13.99 4.32
CA GLY A 181 -9.72 13.91 4.93
C GLY A 181 -10.27 12.49 5.10
N PRO A 182 -11.60 12.31 5.00
CA PRO A 182 -12.27 11.05 5.25
C PRO A 182 -12.01 10.00 4.16
N LEU A 183 -12.33 8.72 4.44
CA LEU A 183 -12.12 7.61 3.50
C LEU A 183 -12.88 7.78 2.18
N THR A 184 -13.99 8.53 2.17
CA THR A 184 -14.74 8.89 0.96
C THR A 184 -13.94 9.71 -0.06
N ASN A 185 -12.78 10.24 0.34
CA ASN A 185 -11.83 10.90 -0.57
C ASN A 185 -10.85 9.91 -1.24
N ALA A 186 -10.97 8.60 -0.98
CA ALA A 186 -10.09 7.60 -1.56
C ALA A 186 -10.24 7.50 -3.09
N GLY A 187 -11.46 7.60 -3.64
CA GLY A 187 -11.67 7.51 -5.08
C GLY A 187 -10.88 8.55 -5.88
N PRO A 188 -11.00 9.86 -5.60
CA PRO A 188 -10.13 10.88 -6.17
C PRO A 188 -8.64 10.61 -5.97
N LEU A 189 -8.24 10.14 -4.79
CA LEU A 189 -6.85 9.86 -4.44
C LEU A 189 -6.28 8.68 -5.26
N GLU A 190 -7.03 7.60 -5.40
CA GLU A 190 -6.71 6.47 -6.29
C GLU A 190 -6.62 6.92 -7.76
N GLY A 191 -7.50 7.83 -8.18
CA GLY A 191 -7.53 8.40 -9.53
C GLY A 191 -6.27 9.19 -9.91
N ILE A 192 -5.55 9.76 -8.94
CA ILE A 192 -4.26 10.43 -9.17
C ILE A 192 -3.25 9.47 -9.82
N THR A 193 -3.27 8.20 -9.47
CA THR A 193 -2.39 7.19 -10.07
C THR A 193 -2.53 7.12 -11.59
N VAL A 194 -3.74 7.30 -12.12
CA VAL A 194 -4.01 7.35 -13.57
C VAL A 194 -3.35 8.55 -14.22
N VAL A 195 -3.44 9.70 -13.56
CA VAL A 195 -2.82 10.94 -14.04
C VAL A 195 -1.29 10.76 -14.12
N LEU A 196 -0.68 10.25 -13.05
CA LEU A 196 0.76 10.00 -13.00
C LEU A 196 1.19 8.94 -14.01
N ALA A 197 0.46 7.83 -14.15
CA ALA A 197 0.73 6.81 -15.16
C ALA A 197 0.63 7.37 -16.60
N THR A 198 -0.30 8.29 -16.84
CA THR A 198 -0.45 8.97 -18.14
C THR A 198 0.71 9.91 -18.40
N ILE A 199 1.13 10.69 -17.40
CA ILE A 199 2.32 11.56 -17.47
C ILE A 199 3.56 10.72 -17.77
N ASN A 200 3.79 9.65 -17.00
CA ASN A 200 4.93 8.76 -17.20
C ASN A 200 4.99 8.21 -18.63
N ARG A 201 3.85 7.76 -19.18
CA ARG A 201 3.78 7.25 -20.55
C ARG A 201 4.04 8.36 -21.58
N ARG A 202 3.42 9.54 -21.40
CA ARG A 202 3.51 10.64 -22.38
C ARG A 202 4.91 11.25 -22.45
N TYR A 203 5.55 11.42 -21.30
CA TYR A 203 6.86 12.06 -21.19
C TYR A 203 8.01 11.06 -21.02
N LYS A 204 7.75 9.75 -21.17
CA LYS A 204 8.73 8.66 -21.04
C LYS A 204 9.46 8.68 -19.68
N LEU A 205 8.73 9.04 -18.62
CA LEU A 205 9.18 9.01 -17.23
C LEU A 205 8.83 7.66 -16.58
N LYS A 206 9.41 7.39 -15.41
CA LYS A 206 9.10 6.20 -14.59
C LYS A 206 8.68 6.52 -13.17
N ASN A 207 8.83 7.78 -12.74
CA ASN A 207 8.84 8.20 -11.34
C ASN A 207 8.15 9.54 -11.10
N SER A 208 7.16 9.92 -11.91
CA SER A 208 6.39 11.13 -11.61
C SER A 208 5.72 11.01 -10.24
N GLY A 209 5.81 12.07 -9.45
CA GLY A 209 5.22 12.20 -8.12
C GLY A 209 4.42 13.50 -7.98
N ILE A 210 3.85 13.73 -6.80
CA ILE A 210 3.09 14.94 -6.47
C ILE A 210 3.72 15.59 -5.24
N LYS A 211 3.87 16.91 -5.29
CA LYS A 211 4.18 17.75 -4.12
C LYS A 211 3.07 18.77 -3.93
N ILE A 212 2.57 18.89 -2.72
CA ILE A 212 1.56 19.89 -2.36
C ILE A 212 2.30 21.15 -1.93
N THR A 213 2.08 22.23 -2.68
CA THR A 213 2.63 23.55 -2.36
C THR A 213 1.73 24.30 -1.39
N GLY A 214 2.27 25.27 -0.64
CA GLY A 214 1.52 26.11 0.30
C GLY A 214 1.28 25.48 1.67
N LEU A 215 1.76 24.27 1.93
CA LEU A 215 1.82 23.70 3.27
C LEU A 215 3.14 24.13 3.95
N PRO A 216 3.11 24.32 5.29
CA PRO A 216 4.32 24.67 6.06
C PRO A 216 5.39 23.59 6.01
#